data_192fd15fea5ededb8cb4107ed95fd461
#
_entry.id   192fd15fea5ededb8cb4107ed95fd461
#
_cell.length_a   1.000
_cell.length_b   1.000
_cell.length_c   1.000
_cell.angle_alpha   90.00
_cell.angle_beta   90.00
_cell.angle_gamma   90.00
#
_symmetry.space_group_name_H-M   'P 1'
#
loop_
_entity.id
_entity.type
_entity.pdbx_description
1 polymer ?
#
loop_
_entity_poly.entity_id
_entity_poly.type
_entity_poly.pdbx_seq_one_letter_code
_entity_poly.pdbx_strand_id
1 'polypeptide(L)'
;VHVQSGMAATANMASALQSAAGDAIAGSDMSFGAKLRAMETVNEMFLATSLGQYWDVTTAIEDEEVYWKIARAKSSPFFSTAFEVGALAGGASLELAMKIRELGIIYGEIIQIHDDLDDTLAVPAKPDWNAGRVSLPILFAQVVDHPARSRFEELRPHVCEQAAALEEAQQILIDCGAVSYCIHQLLEKYESARGLISALPLEQRDVLDAIFEDLTQPVLRLLDEAGTTP
;
A
#
# COMPACT_ATOMS: atom_id res chain seq x y z
N VAL A 1 18.50 7.72 1.10
CA VAL A 1 19.76 7.13 0.62
C VAL A 1 20.37 7.99 -0.48
N HIS A 2 19.66 8.31 -1.58
CA HIS A 2 20.22 9.05 -2.72
C HIS A 2 20.72 10.49 -2.37
N VAL A 3 20.08 11.15 -1.39
CA VAL A 3 20.51 12.48 -0.90
C VAL A 3 21.88 12.40 -0.22
N GLN A 4 22.17 11.29 0.47
CA GLN A 4 23.43 11.10 1.20
C GLN A 4 24.53 10.48 0.34
N SER A 5 24.18 9.52 -0.51
CA SER A 5 25.14 8.65 -1.23
C SER A 5 25.24 8.99 -2.73
N GLY A 6 24.36 9.85 -3.25
CA GLY A 6 24.25 10.15 -4.68
C GLY A 6 23.51 9.07 -5.49
N MET A 7 23.02 9.44 -6.66
CA MET A 7 22.18 8.58 -7.52
C MET A 7 22.91 7.31 -7.98
N ALA A 8 24.17 7.43 -8.42
CA ALA A 8 24.92 6.28 -8.93
C ALA A 8 25.18 5.24 -7.85
N ALA A 9 25.57 5.65 -6.64
CA ALA A 9 25.78 4.72 -5.53
C ALA A 9 24.46 4.06 -5.12
N THR A 10 23.36 4.80 -5.08
CA THR A 10 22.04 4.25 -4.75
C THR A 10 21.58 3.20 -5.76
N ALA A 11 21.77 3.45 -7.07
CA ALA A 11 21.45 2.46 -8.11
C ALA A 11 22.28 1.16 -7.95
N ASN A 12 23.60 1.29 -7.71
CA ASN A 12 24.46 0.13 -7.47
C ASN A 12 24.07 -0.64 -6.20
N MET A 13 23.70 0.06 -5.12
CA MET A 13 23.23 -0.58 -3.88
C MET A 13 21.93 -1.35 -4.12
N ALA A 14 20.99 -0.78 -4.89
CA ALA A 14 19.73 -1.47 -5.22
C ALA A 14 20.00 -2.75 -6.02
N SER A 15 20.89 -2.70 -7.03
CA SER A 15 21.28 -3.88 -7.80
C SER A 15 21.98 -4.94 -6.94
N ALA A 16 22.86 -4.52 -6.02
CA ALA A 16 23.53 -5.42 -5.09
C ALA A 16 22.54 -6.12 -4.14
N LEU A 17 21.55 -5.39 -3.60
CA LEU A 17 20.51 -5.95 -2.75
C LEU A 17 19.62 -6.95 -3.51
N GLN A 18 19.29 -6.66 -4.76
CA GLN A 18 18.58 -7.59 -5.62
C GLN A 18 19.34 -8.91 -5.83
N SER A 19 20.65 -8.82 -6.11
CA SER A 19 21.50 -10.01 -6.25
C SER A 19 21.61 -10.78 -4.93
N ALA A 20 21.76 -10.07 -3.80
CA ALA A 20 21.86 -10.69 -2.48
C ALA A 20 20.56 -11.43 -2.09
N ALA A 21 19.39 -10.96 -2.52
CA ALA A 21 18.14 -11.69 -2.32
C ALA A 21 18.16 -13.06 -3.04
N GLY A 22 18.65 -13.10 -4.28
CA GLY A 22 18.84 -14.36 -5.01
C GLY A 22 19.81 -15.31 -4.31
N ASP A 23 20.95 -14.81 -3.84
CA ASP A 23 21.95 -15.61 -3.10
C ASP A 23 21.37 -16.16 -1.79
N ALA A 24 20.59 -15.38 -1.06
CA ALA A 24 19.93 -15.82 0.17
C ALA A 24 18.94 -16.98 -0.09
N ILE A 25 18.14 -16.88 -1.17
CA ILE A 25 17.22 -17.96 -1.57
C ILE A 25 18.01 -19.21 -1.98
N ALA A 26 19.06 -19.05 -2.81
CA ALA A 26 19.89 -20.17 -3.26
C ALA A 26 20.59 -20.90 -2.11
N GLY A 27 21.06 -20.15 -1.11
CA GLY A 27 21.74 -20.67 0.09
C GLY A 27 20.79 -21.19 1.19
N SER A 28 19.48 -21.05 1.06
CA SER A 28 18.51 -21.51 2.06
C SER A 28 18.38 -23.05 2.11
N ASP A 29 17.72 -23.58 3.14
CA ASP A 29 17.40 -25.00 3.29
C ASP A 29 16.10 -25.43 2.60
N MET A 30 15.44 -24.54 1.85
CA MET A 30 14.22 -24.84 1.09
C MET A 30 14.48 -25.96 0.07
N SER A 31 13.43 -26.72 -0.27
CA SER A 31 13.47 -27.66 -1.39
C SER A 31 13.78 -26.98 -2.72
N PHE A 32 14.31 -27.72 -3.70
CA PHE A 32 14.62 -27.16 -5.02
C PHE A 32 13.43 -26.46 -5.67
N GLY A 33 12.23 -27.07 -5.59
CA GLY A 33 11.01 -26.47 -6.14
C GLY A 33 10.61 -25.18 -5.43
N ALA A 34 10.74 -25.13 -4.09
CA ALA A 34 10.45 -23.92 -3.32
C ALA A 34 11.47 -22.79 -3.61
N LYS A 35 12.77 -23.13 -3.75
CA LYS A 35 13.79 -22.15 -4.18
C LYS A 35 13.50 -21.57 -5.55
N LEU A 36 13.18 -22.44 -6.53
CA LEU A 36 12.86 -21.99 -7.88
C LEU A 36 11.66 -21.03 -7.85
N ARG A 37 10.57 -21.41 -7.18
CA ARG A 37 9.38 -20.54 -7.05
C ARG A 37 9.69 -19.24 -6.32
N ALA A 38 10.44 -19.26 -5.24
CA ALA A 38 10.84 -18.06 -4.51
C ALA A 38 11.66 -17.09 -5.39
N MET A 39 12.58 -17.61 -6.21
CA MET A 39 13.37 -16.80 -7.15
C MET A 39 12.47 -16.18 -8.25
N GLU A 40 11.54 -16.96 -8.81
CA GLU A 40 10.56 -16.46 -9.78
C GLU A 40 9.72 -15.32 -9.18
N THR A 41 9.14 -15.55 -7.99
CA THR A 41 8.31 -14.59 -7.28
C THR A 41 9.06 -13.29 -6.97
N VAL A 42 10.31 -13.36 -6.53
CA VAL A 42 11.15 -12.19 -6.28
C VAL A 42 11.43 -11.42 -7.57
N ASN A 43 11.73 -12.11 -8.68
CA ASN A 43 11.93 -11.44 -9.97
C ASN A 43 10.64 -10.81 -10.51
N GLU A 44 9.49 -11.48 -10.39
CA GLU A 44 8.18 -10.93 -10.70
C GLU A 44 7.90 -9.65 -9.91
N MET A 45 8.21 -9.65 -8.61
CA MET A 45 8.07 -8.49 -7.74
C MET A 45 8.91 -7.31 -8.23
N PHE A 46 10.19 -7.50 -8.52
CA PHE A 46 11.06 -6.41 -9.00
C PHE A 46 10.54 -5.82 -10.30
N LEU A 47 10.11 -6.67 -11.25
CA LEU A 47 9.56 -6.22 -12.51
C LEU A 47 8.25 -5.46 -12.31
N ALA A 48 7.32 -6.01 -11.56
CA ALA A 48 6.01 -5.39 -11.30
C ALA A 48 6.17 -4.05 -10.58
N THR A 49 6.98 -3.99 -9.52
CA THR A 49 7.23 -2.76 -8.77
C THR A 49 7.88 -1.68 -9.63
N SER A 50 8.84 -2.06 -10.49
CA SER A 50 9.49 -1.11 -11.41
C SER A 50 8.50 -0.54 -12.42
N LEU A 51 7.62 -1.38 -12.99
CA LEU A 51 6.56 -0.93 -13.89
C LEU A 51 5.50 -0.09 -13.16
N GLY A 52 5.10 -0.50 -11.97
CA GLY A 52 4.16 0.25 -11.14
C GLY A 52 4.69 1.64 -10.80
N GLN A 53 5.96 1.73 -10.42
CA GLN A 53 6.62 3.01 -10.17
C GLN A 53 6.73 3.87 -11.44
N TYR A 54 6.97 3.27 -12.60
CA TYR A 54 6.96 3.98 -13.88
C TYR A 54 5.57 4.55 -14.19
N TRP A 55 4.51 3.74 -14.01
CA TRP A 55 3.13 4.22 -14.20
C TRP A 55 2.77 5.34 -13.22
N ASP A 56 3.16 5.20 -11.95
CA ASP A 56 2.90 6.19 -10.90
C ASP A 56 3.42 7.61 -11.27
N VAL A 57 4.51 7.69 -12.04
CA VAL A 57 5.12 8.97 -12.45
C VAL A 57 4.74 9.42 -13.86
N THR A 58 4.13 8.56 -14.68
CA THR A 58 3.85 8.83 -16.09
C THR A 58 2.37 8.80 -16.46
N THR A 59 1.51 8.26 -15.61
CA THR A 59 0.08 8.07 -15.91
C THR A 59 -0.74 9.05 -15.07
N ALA A 60 -1.66 9.77 -15.71
CA ALA A 60 -2.66 10.54 -15.00
C ALA A 60 -3.67 9.58 -14.35
N ILE A 61 -3.97 9.80 -13.07
CA ILE A 61 -4.98 9.06 -12.32
C ILE A 61 -6.28 9.85 -12.41
N GLU A 62 -7.20 9.40 -13.25
CA GLU A 62 -8.47 10.07 -13.52
C GLU A 62 -9.66 9.35 -12.85
N ASP A 63 -9.48 8.08 -12.51
CA ASP A 63 -10.50 7.25 -11.87
C ASP A 63 -9.88 6.22 -10.91
N GLU A 64 -10.75 5.56 -10.17
CA GLU A 64 -10.37 4.59 -9.15
C GLU A 64 -9.79 3.30 -9.74
N GLU A 65 -10.19 2.89 -10.95
CA GLU A 65 -9.65 1.70 -11.62
C GLU A 65 -8.17 1.90 -11.94
N VAL A 66 -7.82 3.07 -12.50
CA VAL A 66 -6.43 3.46 -12.79
C VAL A 66 -5.63 3.59 -11.49
N TYR A 67 -6.19 4.20 -10.43
CA TYR A 67 -5.56 4.29 -9.13
C TYR A 67 -5.19 2.90 -8.59
N TRP A 68 -6.14 1.98 -8.48
CA TRP A 68 -5.89 0.64 -7.95
C TRP A 68 -4.94 -0.18 -8.83
N LYS A 69 -4.98 -0.01 -10.14
CA LYS A 69 -4.03 -0.65 -11.05
C LYS A 69 -2.59 -0.24 -10.73
N ILE A 70 -2.35 1.04 -10.52
CA ILE A 70 -1.02 1.58 -10.20
C ILE A 70 -0.61 1.17 -8.78
N ALA A 71 -1.47 1.36 -7.78
CA ALA A 71 -1.23 0.99 -6.39
C ALA A 71 -0.87 -0.49 -6.23
N ARG A 72 -1.63 -1.39 -6.88
CA ARG A 72 -1.37 -2.83 -6.89
C ARG A 72 -0.06 -3.20 -7.58
N ALA A 73 0.30 -2.53 -8.65
CA ALA A 73 1.56 -2.79 -9.34
C ALA A 73 2.78 -2.26 -8.57
N LYS A 74 2.64 -1.13 -7.88
CA LYS A 74 3.72 -0.45 -7.15
C LYS A 74 3.98 -1.06 -5.78
N SER A 75 2.94 -1.29 -4.97
CA SER A 75 3.05 -1.60 -3.55
C SER A 75 2.79 -3.08 -3.23
N SER A 76 1.70 -3.67 -3.76
CA SER A 76 1.31 -5.03 -3.40
C SER A 76 2.32 -6.12 -3.75
N PRO A 77 3.14 -6.05 -4.83
CA PRO A 77 4.08 -7.10 -5.17
C PRO A 77 5.15 -7.33 -4.09
N PHE A 78 5.57 -6.29 -3.40
CA PHE A 78 6.54 -6.38 -2.32
C PHE A 78 6.01 -7.25 -1.17
N PHE A 79 4.81 -6.94 -0.68
CA PHE A 79 4.18 -7.66 0.42
C PHE A 79 3.75 -9.07 0.01
N SER A 80 3.13 -9.24 -1.15
CA SER A 80 2.72 -10.55 -1.65
C SER A 80 3.89 -11.51 -1.80
N THR A 81 5.03 -11.01 -2.26
CA THR A 81 6.27 -11.79 -2.35
C THR A 81 6.81 -12.16 -0.97
N ALA A 82 6.82 -11.22 -0.03
CA ALA A 82 7.28 -11.51 1.33
C ALA A 82 6.45 -12.61 2.00
N PHE A 83 5.12 -12.56 1.85
CA PHE A 83 4.20 -13.57 2.36
C PHE A 83 4.40 -14.93 1.69
N GLU A 84 4.51 -14.98 0.34
CA GLU A 84 4.72 -16.22 -0.41
C GLU A 84 6.08 -16.86 -0.06
N VAL A 85 7.17 -16.09 -0.12
CA VAL A 85 8.53 -16.59 0.17
C VAL A 85 8.65 -17.02 1.63
N GLY A 86 8.04 -16.27 2.57
CA GLY A 86 7.98 -16.64 3.98
C GLY A 86 7.27 -17.99 4.18
N ALA A 87 6.13 -18.21 3.51
CA ALA A 87 5.42 -19.48 3.56
C ALA A 87 6.26 -20.64 2.99
N LEU A 88 6.91 -20.43 1.84
CA LEU A 88 7.82 -21.42 1.23
C LEU A 88 8.99 -21.77 2.16
N ALA A 89 9.59 -20.77 2.80
CA ALA A 89 10.67 -20.95 3.76
C ALA A 89 10.20 -21.71 5.02
N GLY A 90 8.95 -21.51 5.44
CA GLY A 90 8.30 -22.27 6.50
C GLY A 90 7.86 -23.68 6.12
N GLY A 91 8.13 -24.12 4.88
CA GLY A 91 7.81 -25.48 4.41
C GLY A 91 6.39 -25.67 3.88
N ALA A 92 5.66 -24.59 3.61
CA ALA A 92 4.33 -24.67 3.00
C ALA A 92 4.40 -25.30 1.60
N SER A 93 3.31 -25.97 1.20
CA SER A 93 3.16 -26.40 -0.19
C SER A 93 3.04 -25.18 -1.12
N LEU A 94 3.35 -25.36 -2.42
CA LEU A 94 3.20 -24.29 -3.41
C LEU A 94 1.76 -23.74 -3.43
N GLU A 95 0.76 -24.61 -3.33
CA GLU A 95 -0.65 -24.21 -3.29
C GLU A 95 -0.97 -23.32 -2.08
N LEU A 96 -0.48 -23.69 -0.89
CA LEU A 96 -0.70 -22.91 0.32
C LEU A 96 0.06 -21.58 0.26
N ALA A 97 1.30 -21.59 -0.24
CA ALA A 97 2.09 -20.37 -0.40
C ALA A 97 1.43 -19.36 -1.34
N MET A 98 0.81 -19.83 -2.44
CA MET A 98 0.03 -18.97 -3.34
C MET A 98 -1.20 -18.34 -2.66
N LYS A 99 -1.90 -19.09 -1.80
CA LYS A 99 -3.01 -18.53 -1.01
C LYS A 99 -2.54 -17.51 0.02
N ILE A 100 -1.38 -17.75 0.64
CA ILE A 100 -0.74 -16.80 1.55
C ILE A 100 -0.27 -15.55 0.81
N ARG A 101 0.17 -15.66 -0.45
CA ARG A 101 0.44 -14.52 -1.33
C ARG A 101 -0.76 -13.58 -1.48
N GLU A 102 -1.99 -14.11 -1.54
CA GLU A 102 -3.20 -13.29 -1.63
C GLU A 102 -3.37 -12.40 -0.39
N LEU A 103 -3.04 -12.88 0.80
CA LEU A 103 -2.99 -12.06 2.01
C LEU A 103 -1.99 -10.92 1.88
N GLY A 104 -0.81 -11.17 1.31
CA GLY A 104 0.18 -10.13 1.06
C GLY A 104 -0.29 -9.06 0.06
N ILE A 105 -1.13 -9.42 -0.91
CA ILE A 105 -1.76 -8.44 -1.82
C ILE A 105 -2.69 -7.52 -1.02
N ILE A 106 -3.58 -8.10 -0.21
CA ILE A 106 -4.52 -7.34 0.64
C ILE A 106 -3.75 -6.45 1.62
N TYR A 107 -2.70 -6.98 2.24
CA TYR A 107 -1.84 -6.23 3.14
C TYR A 107 -1.24 -4.99 2.45
N GLY A 108 -0.70 -5.15 1.24
CA GLY A 108 -0.15 -4.05 0.45
C GLY A 108 -1.18 -2.99 0.07
N GLU A 109 -2.43 -3.39 -0.20
CA GLU A 109 -3.53 -2.47 -0.46
C GLU A 109 -3.92 -1.68 0.80
N ILE A 110 -3.94 -2.32 1.99
CA ILE A 110 -4.19 -1.63 3.26
C ILE A 110 -3.09 -0.61 3.55
N ILE A 111 -1.82 -1.00 3.40
CA ILE A 111 -0.67 -0.08 3.57
C ILE A 111 -0.80 1.12 2.64
N GLN A 112 -1.20 0.91 1.37
CA GLN A 112 -1.36 2.03 0.44
C GLN A 112 -2.44 3.01 0.90
N ILE A 113 -3.56 2.52 1.44
CA ILE A 113 -4.61 3.39 2.00
C ILE A 113 -4.09 4.19 3.21
N HIS A 114 -3.30 3.55 4.08
CA HIS A 114 -2.68 4.22 5.21
C HIS A 114 -1.72 5.33 4.76
N ASP A 115 -0.80 5.01 3.85
CA ASP A 115 0.16 5.97 3.30
C ASP A 115 -0.57 7.16 2.68
N ASP A 116 -1.62 6.90 1.92
CA ASP A 116 -2.42 7.95 1.27
C ASP A 116 -3.14 8.86 2.27
N LEU A 117 -3.69 8.28 3.35
CA LEU A 117 -4.30 9.06 4.43
C LEU A 117 -3.26 9.88 5.18
N ASP A 118 -2.16 9.26 5.58
CA ASP A 118 -1.08 9.91 6.32
C ASP A 118 -0.45 11.04 5.50
N ASP A 119 -0.22 10.82 4.21
CA ASP A 119 0.37 11.83 3.33
C ASP A 119 -0.59 13.00 3.07
N THR A 120 -1.88 12.70 2.95
CA THR A 120 -2.90 13.71 2.69
C THR A 120 -3.25 14.54 3.94
N LEU A 121 -3.22 13.92 5.12
CA LEU A 121 -3.56 14.57 6.38
C LEU A 121 -2.35 15.15 7.12
N ALA A 122 -1.13 14.97 6.62
CA ALA A 122 0.09 15.48 7.24
C ALA A 122 0.12 17.01 7.33
N VAL A 123 0.68 17.51 8.44
CA VAL A 123 0.98 18.94 8.64
C VAL A 123 2.46 19.07 9.02
N PRO A 124 3.27 19.82 8.28
CA PRO A 124 2.95 20.54 7.01
C PRO A 124 2.64 19.59 5.86
N ALA A 125 2.03 20.14 4.78
CA ALA A 125 1.70 19.39 3.58
C ALA A 125 2.92 18.67 3.01
N LYS A 126 2.76 17.42 2.62
CA LYS A 126 3.81 16.68 1.92
C LYS A 126 3.94 17.12 0.45
N PRO A 127 5.14 17.01 -0.14
CA PRO A 127 5.38 17.44 -1.54
C PRO A 127 4.46 16.76 -2.56
N ASP A 128 3.88 15.62 -2.23
CA ASP A 128 3.00 14.85 -3.10
C ASP A 128 1.71 15.60 -3.46
N TRP A 129 1.29 16.55 -2.63
CA TRP A 129 0.20 17.47 -2.98
C TRP A 129 0.48 18.28 -4.25
N ASN A 130 1.75 18.68 -4.48
CA ASN A 130 2.17 19.49 -5.63
C ASN A 130 2.63 18.66 -6.83
N ALA A 131 3.05 17.41 -6.62
CA ALA A 131 3.67 16.58 -7.66
C ALA A 131 2.66 16.02 -8.69
N GLY A 132 1.40 16.41 -8.61
CA GLY A 132 0.34 15.89 -9.47
C GLY A 132 -0.03 14.43 -9.16
N ARG A 133 0.51 13.87 -8.08
CA ARG A 133 0.10 12.59 -7.57
C ARG A 133 -1.28 12.70 -6.96
N VAL A 134 -2.07 11.65 -7.14
CA VAL A 134 -3.44 11.63 -6.66
C VAL A 134 -3.56 10.47 -5.70
N SER A 135 -3.59 10.77 -4.38
CA SER A 135 -3.93 9.82 -3.34
C SER A 135 -5.42 9.47 -3.37
N LEU A 136 -5.80 8.36 -2.78
CA LEU A 136 -7.19 7.91 -2.77
C LEU A 136 -8.18 8.95 -2.21
N PRO A 137 -7.89 9.66 -1.07
CA PRO A 137 -8.77 10.72 -0.59
C PRO A 137 -8.91 11.88 -1.57
N ILE A 138 -7.82 12.29 -2.21
CA ILE A 138 -7.83 13.38 -3.20
C ILE A 138 -8.63 12.97 -4.44
N LEU A 139 -8.44 11.74 -4.94
CA LEU A 139 -9.19 11.21 -6.06
C LEU A 139 -10.70 11.22 -5.78
N PHE A 140 -11.08 10.72 -4.59
CA PHE A 140 -12.49 10.72 -4.18
C PHE A 140 -13.10 12.12 -4.25
N ALA A 141 -12.45 13.13 -3.66
CA ALA A 141 -12.92 14.50 -3.69
C ALA A 141 -12.99 15.12 -5.11
N GLN A 142 -12.17 14.62 -6.03
CA GLN A 142 -12.19 15.06 -7.43
C GLN A 142 -13.30 14.44 -8.26
N VAL A 143 -13.65 13.19 -8.01
CA VAL A 143 -14.63 12.45 -8.86
C VAL A 143 -16.03 12.47 -8.31
N VAL A 144 -16.22 12.56 -6.99
CA VAL A 144 -17.53 12.60 -6.35
C VAL A 144 -18.14 14.00 -6.46
N ASP A 145 -19.45 14.05 -6.67
CA ASP A 145 -20.20 15.32 -6.68
C ASP A 145 -20.42 15.82 -5.25
N HIS A 146 -19.83 16.97 -4.90
CA HIS A 146 -20.00 17.62 -3.61
C HIS A 146 -19.88 19.15 -3.72
N PRO A 147 -20.55 19.94 -2.84
CA PRO A 147 -20.64 21.40 -2.97
C PRO A 147 -19.30 22.14 -2.97
N ALA A 148 -18.29 21.61 -2.28
CA ALA A 148 -16.99 22.24 -2.15
C ALA A 148 -15.95 21.79 -3.20
N ARG A 149 -16.35 21.03 -4.24
CA ARG A 149 -15.42 20.49 -5.25
C ARG A 149 -14.60 21.58 -5.95
N SER A 150 -15.27 22.63 -6.44
CA SER A 150 -14.57 23.73 -7.11
C SER A 150 -13.59 24.43 -6.16
N ARG A 151 -13.98 24.62 -4.89
CA ARG A 151 -13.12 25.22 -3.89
C ARG A 151 -11.91 24.35 -3.57
N PHE A 152 -12.08 23.04 -3.50
CA PHE A 152 -10.98 22.08 -3.31
C PHE A 152 -9.94 22.20 -4.43
N GLU A 153 -10.38 22.26 -5.69
CA GLU A 153 -9.48 22.40 -6.85
C GLU A 153 -8.75 23.75 -6.85
N GLU A 154 -9.36 24.84 -6.39
CA GLU A 154 -8.72 26.13 -6.22
C GLU A 154 -7.63 26.10 -5.14
N LEU A 155 -7.83 25.35 -4.06
CA LEU A 155 -6.89 25.29 -2.93
C LEU A 155 -5.66 24.43 -3.23
N ARG A 156 -5.83 23.32 -3.96
CA ARG A 156 -4.76 22.34 -4.21
C ARG A 156 -3.40 22.92 -4.59
N PRO A 157 -3.29 23.85 -5.54
CA PRO A 157 -1.99 24.43 -5.93
C PRO A 157 -1.28 25.19 -4.81
N HIS A 158 -2.00 25.55 -3.75
CA HIS A 158 -1.51 26.43 -2.68
C HIS A 158 -1.23 25.72 -1.36
N VAL A 159 -1.62 24.45 -1.21
CA VAL A 159 -1.55 23.73 0.06
C VAL A 159 -0.14 23.58 0.64
N CYS A 160 0.89 23.47 -0.21
CA CYS A 160 2.27 23.36 0.25
C CYS A 160 2.89 24.70 0.66
N GLU A 161 2.30 25.82 0.25
CA GLU A 161 2.83 27.16 0.50
C GLU A 161 2.03 27.89 1.58
N GLN A 162 0.77 27.54 1.77
CA GLN A 162 -0.18 28.26 2.63
C GLN A 162 -0.86 27.29 3.62
N ALA A 163 -0.52 27.40 4.89
CA ALA A 163 -1.11 26.55 5.94
C ALA A 163 -2.64 26.63 6.00
N ALA A 164 -3.23 27.82 5.76
CA ALA A 164 -4.68 27.98 5.73
C ALA A 164 -5.34 27.25 4.53
N ALA A 165 -4.67 27.20 3.38
CA ALA A 165 -5.15 26.44 2.22
C ALA A 165 -5.11 24.93 2.50
N LEU A 166 -4.07 24.45 3.19
CA LEU A 166 -3.97 23.05 3.60
C LEU A 166 -5.10 22.68 4.58
N GLU A 167 -5.28 23.48 5.63
CA GLU A 167 -6.30 23.26 6.64
C GLU A 167 -7.71 23.21 6.01
N GLU A 168 -8.04 24.18 5.14
CA GLU A 168 -9.32 24.20 4.43
C GLU A 168 -9.48 23.00 3.48
N ALA A 169 -8.45 22.62 2.74
CA ALA A 169 -8.49 21.47 1.84
C ALA A 169 -8.67 20.15 2.61
N GLN A 170 -7.98 19.97 3.73
CA GLN A 170 -8.16 18.79 4.60
C GLN A 170 -9.56 18.74 5.21
N GLN A 171 -10.12 19.88 5.62
CA GLN A 171 -11.49 19.93 6.11
C GLN A 171 -12.50 19.54 5.02
N ILE A 172 -12.30 19.97 3.77
CA ILE A 172 -13.14 19.56 2.65
C ILE A 172 -13.07 18.05 2.43
N LEU A 173 -11.90 17.41 2.55
CA LEU A 173 -11.74 15.95 2.43
C LEU A 173 -12.51 15.20 3.51
N ILE A 174 -12.57 15.74 4.71
CA ILE A 174 -13.39 15.18 5.80
C ILE A 174 -14.88 15.36 5.49
N ASP A 175 -15.30 16.58 5.18
CA ASP A 175 -16.71 16.95 5.00
C ASP A 175 -17.36 16.30 3.78
N CYS A 176 -16.60 16.07 2.70
CA CYS A 176 -17.10 15.37 1.51
C CYS A 176 -17.12 13.85 1.66
N GLY A 177 -16.61 13.31 2.77
CA GLY A 177 -16.58 11.88 3.06
C GLY A 177 -15.39 11.12 2.48
N ALA A 178 -14.38 11.79 1.93
CA ALA A 178 -13.21 11.14 1.35
C ALA A 178 -12.43 10.30 2.37
N VAL A 179 -12.23 10.83 3.58
CA VAL A 179 -11.58 10.11 4.69
C VAL A 179 -12.41 8.90 5.10
N SER A 180 -13.72 9.06 5.27
CA SER A 180 -14.64 7.96 5.62
C SER A 180 -14.67 6.88 4.56
N TYR A 181 -14.59 7.24 3.28
CA TYR A 181 -14.48 6.30 2.17
C TYR A 181 -13.19 5.46 2.26
N CYS A 182 -12.05 6.09 2.51
CA CYS A 182 -10.78 5.37 2.67
C CYS A 182 -10.80 4.41 3.86
N ILE A 183 -11.38 4.84 4.99
CA ILE A 183 -11.57 3.98 6.16
C ILE A 183 -12.46 2.79 5.83
N HIS A 184 -13.56 3.00 5.11
CA HIS A 184 -14.46 1.92 4.68
C HIS A 184 -13.72 0.90 3.78
N GLN A 185 -12.97 1.38 2.78
CA GLN A 185 -12.15 0.53 1.91
C GLN A 185 -11.13 -0.30 2.70
N LEU A 186 -10.50 0.31 3.71
CA LEU A 186 -9.54 -0.36 4.59
C LEU A 186 -10.22 -1.48 5.38
N LEU A 187 -11.39 -1.22 5.98
CA LEU A 187 -12.13 -2.20 6.76
C LEU A 187 -12.66 -3.36 5.90
N GLU A 188 -13.15 -3.10 4.68
CA GLU A 188 -13.54 -4.17 3.75
C GLU A 188 -12.37 -5.09 3.41
N LYS A 189 -11.17 -4.53 3.19
CA LYS A 189 -9.96 -5.31 2.94
C LYS A 189 -9.55 -6.13 4.16
N TYR A 190 -9.64 -5.55 5.34
CA TYR A 190 -9.37 -6.24 6.59
C TYR A 190 -10.31 -7.45 6.79
N GLU A 191 -11.62 -7.28 6.61
CA GLU A 191 -12.57 -8.39 6.69
C GLU A 191 -12.31 -9.46 5.63
N SER A 192 -11.90 -9.06 4.42
CA SER A 192 -11.49 -10.01 3.38
C SER A 192 -10.26 -10.82 3.79
N ALA A 193 -9.25 -10.18 4.42
CA ALA A 193 -8.08 -10.87 4.95
C ALA A 193 -8.44 -11.86 6.06
N ARG A 194 -9.29 -11.46 7.01
CA ARG A 194 -9.78 -12.34 8.08
C ARG A 194 -10.52 -13.55 7.54
N GLY A 195 -11.39 -13.34 6.55
CA GLY A 195 -12.09 -14.43 5.86
C GLY A 195 -11.10 -15.43 5.23
N LEU A 196 -10.08 -14.93 4.56
CA LEU A 196 -9.04 -15.76 3.93
C LEU A 196 -8.20 -16.49 4.99
N ILE A 197 -7.73 -15.83 6.05
CA ILE A 197 -6.97 -16.44 7.15
C ILE A 197 -7.78 -17.58 7.78
N SER A 198 -9.08 -17.36 8.03
CA SER A 198 -9.94 -18.36 8.65
C SER A 198 -10.12 -19.62 7.79
N ALA A 199 -10.05 -19.49 6.47
CA ALA A 199 -10.19 -20.58 5.52
C ALA A 199 -8.89 -21.38 5.28
N LEU A 200 -7.73 -20.84 5.68
CA LEU A 200 -6.44 -21.47 5.46
C LEU A 200 -6.13 -22.51 6.56
N PRO A 201 -5.49 -23.66 6.21
CA PRO A 201 -5.10 -24.69 7.16
C PRO A 201 -3.80 -24.33 7.88
N LEU A 202 -3.82 -23.25 8.66
CA LEU A 202 -2.65 -22.72 9.37
C LEU A 202 -2.65 -23.21 10.82
N GLU A 203 -1.46 -23.53 11.34
CA GLU A 203 -1.26 -23.90 12.75
C GLU A 203 -1.24 -22.68 13.68
N GLN A 204 -0.70 -21.55 13.21
CA GLN A 204 -0.57 -20.30 13.99
C GLN A 204 -1.27 -19.15 13.26
N ARG A 205 -2.62 -19.20 13.24
CA ARG A 205 -3.44 -18.15 12.62
C ARG A 205 -3.33 -16.82 13.34
N ASP A 206 -3.23 -16.87 14.65
CA ASP A 206 -3.10 -15.73 15.55
C ASP A 206 -1.95 -14.79 15.20
N VAL A 207 -0.86 -15.32 14.63
CA VAL A 207 0.26 -14.50 14.14
C VAL A 207 -0.16 -13.64 12.94
N LEU A 208 -0.88 -14.21 11.98
CA LEU A 208 -1.38 -13.47 10.83
C LEU A 208 -2.49 -12.50 11.22
N ASP A 209 -3.42 -12.92 12.08
CA ASP A 209 -4.47 -12.06 12.61
C ASP A 209 -3.84 -10.83 13.28
N ALA A 210 -2.83 -11.01 14.15
CA ALA A 210 -2.13 -9.91 14.81
C ALA A 210 -1.46 -8.93 13.83
N ILE A 211 -0.85 -9.42 12.74
CA ILE A 211 -0.24 -8.57 11.70
C ILE A 211 -1.28 -7.66 11.04
N PHE A 212 -2.47 -8.16 10.76
CA PHE A 212 -3.55 -7.37 10.17
C PHE A 212 -4.26 -6.48 11.22
N GLU A 213 -4.40 -6.96 12.45
CA GLU A 213 -4.95 -6.16 13.56
C GLU A 213 -4.09 -4.94 13.86
N ASP A 214 -2.77 -5.08 13.90
CA ASP A 214 -1.85 -3.97 14.13
C ASP A 214 -2.02 -2.84 13.10
N LEU A 215 -2.32 -3.17 11.85
CA LEU A 215 -2.60 -2.19 10.80
C LEU A 215 -3.92 -1.46 10.99
N THR A 216 -4.94 -2.15 11.50
CA THR A 216 -6.31 -1.60 11.58
C THR A 216 -6.62 -0.96 12.92
N GLN A 217 -5.90 -1.33 13.99
CA GLN A 217 -6.08 -0.83 15.35
C GLN A 217 -6.17 0.71 15.47
N PRO A 218 -5.30 1.50 14.82
CA PRO A 218 -5.40 2.96 14.90
C PRO A 218 -6.75 3.49 14.41
N VAL A 219 -7.24 2.94 13.30
CA VAL A 219 -8.53 3.33 12.69
C VAL A 219 -9.70 2.87 13.54
N LEU A 220 -9.67 1.64 14.06
CA LEU A 220 -10.73 1.09 14.92
C LEU A 220 -10.85 1.92 16.22
N ARG A 221 -9.74 2.32 16.84
CA ARG A 221 -9.77 3.19 18.02
C ARG A 221 -10.40 4.55 17.75
N LEU A 222 -10.08 5.15 16.60
CA LEU A 222 -10.69 6.43 16.19
C LEU A 222 -12.21 6.30 16.00
N LEU A 223 -12.68 5.18 15.43
CA LEU A 223 -14.11 4.90 15.27
C LEU A 223 -14.82 4.68 16.62
N ASP A 224 -14.19 3.97 17.54
CA ASP A 224 -14.71 3.75 18.91
C ASP A 224 -14.83 5.08 19.67
N GLU A 225 -13.81 5.93 19.61
CA GLU A 225 -13.80 7.26 20.24
C GLU A 225 -14.86 8.19 19.64
N ALA A 226 -15.11 8.06 18.34
CA ALA A 226 -16.16 8.82 17.64
C ALA A 226 -17.59 8.29 17.89
N GLY A 227 -17.76 7.16 18.61
CA GLY A 227 -19.05 6.54 18.88
C GLY A 227 -19.74 5.95 17.64
N THR A 228 -18.96 5.64 16.60
CA THR A 228 -19.40 5.12 15.30
C THR A 228 -19.04 3.65 15.08
N THR A 229 -18.86 2.87 16.17
CA THR A 229 -18.64 1.41 16.04
C THR A 229 -19.84 0.77 15.36
N PRO A 230 -19.65 -0.04 14.32
CA PRO A 230 -20.71 -0.68 13.55
C PRO A 230 -21.50 -1.73 14.35
#